data_68b8cc05dc460719a017448ae4a9e25b
#
_entry.id   68b8cc05dc460719a017448ae4a9e25b
#
_cell.length_a   1.000
_cell.length_b   1.000
_cell.length_c   1.000
_cell.angle_alpha   90.00
_cell.angle_beta   90.00
_cell.angle_gamma   90.00
#
_symmetry.space_group_name_H-M   'P 1'
#
loop_
_entity.id
_entity.type
_entity.pdbx_description
1 polymer ?
#
loop_
_entity_poly.entity_id
_entity_poly.type
_entity_poly.pdbx_seq_one_letter_code
_entity_poly.pdbx_strand_id
1 'polypeptide(L)'
;MAEDRVFRNHPSVILRNVVSACLFIGLMVLLNIGSMTEGEEGGWEIYVLVVLVAVAAVVAILSFYFWRKTTYTFTSEEIIIRVDTTFKKENRIQYSKLASVNVRRNIFNHLFGTSMLMFNVNSSVNAQAAEGALTLRKDVADRLRDELNSMIFQKEITLDEDLQIPTAIHISNLDVILHGFLAQPTVSSIFGLLATIYAIVMIFMGSSGGIISALFLFFIGEVIPIVTSILKYYNYRIYRVDDTITIECGMINNYRSSFKINKVNSVRIREPLLARAFHMATLEAEVVGLAGEEAIPILCPLKRRSEVEALFRNITPEFCDDDMAPIHQPRAALVPLIIGQGLLAVVVVPLLFMLYRVLFVELSEYDGFIADLVSFGIIAAILVSILLMVGYVGLAQSHRMFARGEDLFLFVHGSFDLNTEYIMYDKVQCTCVTSGLIARRFGLSRCTVNLMSSMGFKQVVSGYFGTEDLESVGDEVVARIRDGRYDYRRFY
;
A
#
# COMPACT_ATOMS: atom_id res chain seq x y z
N MET A 1 33.20 13.84 -0.61
CA MET A 1 32.99 14.79 -1.73
C MET A 1 33.83 16.03 -1.45
N ALA A 2 34.76 16.37 -2.32
CA ALA A 2 35.69 17.49 -2.07
C ALA A 2 35.19 18.86 -2.61
N GLU A 3 34.10 18.90 -3.37
CA GLU A 3 33.51 20.14 -3.92
C GLU A 3 31.98 20.06 -3.89
N ASP A 4 31.34 21.18 -3.61
CA ASP A 4 29.88 21.33 -3.64
C ASP A 4 29.37 21.12 -5.06
N ARG A 5 28.59 20.06 -5.27
CA ARG A 5 27.99 19.76 -6.59
C ARG A 5 26.55 20.23 -6.63
N VAL A 6 26.22 21.07 -7.60
CA VAL A 6 24.87 21.61 -7.77
C VAL A 6 24.19 20.94 -8.96
N PHE A 7 23.04 20.34 -8.70
CA PHE A 7 22.20 19.69 -9.70
C PHE A 7 20.84 20.39 -9.84
N ARG A 8 20.22 20.20 -11.00
CA ARG A 8 18.81 20.56 -11.27
C ARG A 8 18.10 19.35 -11.85
N ASN A 9 16.78 19.34 -11.67
CA ASN A 9 15.95 18.34 -12.34
C ASN A 9 16.12 18.38 -13.85
N HIS A 10 16.04 17.22 -14.50
CA HIS A 10 16.05 17.15 -15.96
C HIS A 10 14.79 17.83 -16.54
N PRO A 11 14.86 18.55 -17.67
CA PRO A 11 13.72 19.25 -18.26
C PRO A 11 12.50 18.38 -18.58
N SER A 12 12.69 17.07 -18.74
CA SER A 12 11.59 16.10 -18.93
C SER A 12 10.51 16.14 -17.83
N VAL A 13 10.84 16.67 -16.65
CA VAL A 13 9.86 16.86 -15.54
C VAL A 13 8.76 17.84 -15.94
N ILE A 14 9.08 18.88 -16.74
CA ILE A 14 8.10 19.84 -17.22
C ILE A 14 7.08 19.14 -18.11
N LEU A 15 7.56 18.38 -19.08
CA LEU A 15 6.69 17.64 -20.00
C LEU A 15 5.82 16.60 -19.28
N ARG A 16 6.39 15.89 -18.31
CA ARG A 16 5.63 14.95 -17.48
C ARG A 16 4.46 15.64 -16.79
N ASN A 17 4.68 16.79 -16.18
CA ASN A 17 3.63 17.54 -15.47
C ASN A 17 2.53 18.01 -16.42
N VAL A 18 2.89 18.49 -17.61
CA VAL A 18 1.92 18.90 -18.65
C VAL A 18 1.09 17.71 -19.11
N VAL A 19 1.72 16.59 -19.45
CA VAL A 19 1.01 15.38 -19.90
C VAL A 19 0.08 14.85 -18.81
N SER A 20 0.53 14.83 -17.56
CA SER A 20 -0.31 14.40 -16.43
C SER A 20 -1.55 15.29 -16.25
N ALA A 21 -1.40 16.60 -16.41
CA ALA A 21 -2.52 17.52 -16.33
C ALA A 21 -3.49 17.34 -17.49
N CYS A 22 -2.99 17.16 -18.72
CA CYS A 22 -3.83 16.90 -19.89
C CYS A 22 -4.59 15.58 -19.77
N LEU A 23 -3.96 14.53 -19.27
CA LEU A 23 -4.61 13.24 -19.02
C LEU A 23 -5.72 13.35 -17.97
N PHE A 24 -5.48 14.10 -16.88
CA PHE A 24 -6.48 14.31 -15.83
C PHE A 24 -7.71 15.05 -16.38
N ILE A 25 -7.51 16.12 -17.15
CA ILE A 25 -8.60 16.88 -17.76
C ILE A 25 -9.32 16.03 -18.82
N GLY A 26 -8.57 15.32 -19.67
CA GLY A 26 -9.14 14.40 -20.65
C GLY A 26 -10.05 13.33 -20.00
N LEU A 27 -9.64 12.80 -18.85
CA LEU A 27 -10.45 11.87 -18.07
C LEU A 27 -11.72 12.53 -17.53
N MET A 28 -11.63 13.76 -17.00
CA MET A 28 -12.79 14.52 -16.53
C MET A 28 -13.81 14.81 -17.64
N VAL A 29 -13.32 15.13 -18.84
CA VAL A 29 -14.16 15.33 -20.03
C VAL A 29 -14.85 14.02 -20.43
N LEU A 30 -14.10 12.94 -20.45
CA LEU A 30 -14.62 11.62 -20.82
C LEU A 30 -15.74 11.14 -19.87
N LEU A 31 -15.60 11.43 -18.57
CA LEU A 31 -16.63 11.12 -17.57
C LEU A 31 -17.91 11.93 -17.73
N ASN A 32 -17.84 13.12 -18.35
CA ASN A 32 -18.96 14.02 -18.53
C ASN A 32 -19.49 14.04 -19.99
N ILE A 33 -18.94 13.19 -20.86
CA ILE A 33 -19.27 13.23 -22.30
C ILE A 33 -20.78 12.99 -22.55
N GLY A 34 -21.42 12.13 -21.76
CA GLY A 34 -22.84 11.84 -21.89
C GLY A 34 -23.73 13.06 -21.65
N SER A 35 -23.43 13.87 -20.63
CA SER A 35 -24.19 15.11 -20.33
C SER A 35 -23.90 16.24 -21.32
N MET A 36 -22.74 16.20 -21.99
CA MET A 36 -22.36 17.23 -22.98
C MET A 36 -22.97 16.97 -24.36
N THR A 37 -23.34 15.73 -24.68
CA THR A 37 -23.91 15.36 -25.97
C THR A 37 -25.45 15.51 -26.04
N GLU A 38 -26.12 15.72 -24.91
CA GLU A 38 -27.59 15.90 -24.83
C GLU A 38 -28.01 17.36 -25.18
N GLY A 39 -27.06 18.28 -25.34
CA GLY A 39 -27.34 19.65 -25.79
C GLY A 39 -27.35 19.76 -27.33
N GLU A 40 -28.39 20.34 -27.90
CA GLU A 40 -28.60 20.45 -29.37
C GLU A 40 -27.57 21.34 -30.12
N GLU A 41 -26.66 22.03 -29.46
CA GLU A 41 -25.69 22.90 -30.14
C GLU A 41 -24.28 22.28 -30.14
N GLY A 42 -23.85 21.75 -31.28
CA GLY A 42 -22.47 21.35 -31.55
C GLY A 42 -21.51 22.54 -31.38
N GLY A 43 -20.39 22.32 -30.69
CA GLY A 43 -19.37 23.35 -30.43
C GLY A 43 -18.64 23.21 -29.12
N TRP A 44 -19.15 22.40 -28.20
CA TRP A 44 -18.51 22.10 -26.91
C TRP A 44 -17.09 21.49 -27.07
N GLU A 45 -16.84 20.76 -28.15
CA GLU A 45 -15.53 20.18 -28.50
C GLU A 45 -14.45 21.24 -28.62
N ILE A 46 -14.76 22.40 -29.21
CA ILE A 46 -13.83 23.53 -29.35
C ILE A 46 -13.54 24.11 -27.97
N TYR A 47 -14.56 24.30 -27.13
CA TYR A 47 -14.36 24.81 -25.77
C TYR A 47 -13.48 23.88 -24.92
N VAL A 48 -13.70 22.56 -25.02
CA VAL A 48 -12.86 21.55 -24.35
C VAL A 48 -11.42 21.62 -24.85
N LEU A 49 -11.20 21.72 -26.16
CA LEU A 49 -9.86 21.86 -26.72
C LEU A 49 -9.19 23.14 -26.24
N VAL A 50 -9.88 24.28 -26.25
CA VAL A 50 -9.37 25.56 -25.77
C VAL A 50 -8.98 25.48 -24.30
N VAL A 51 -9.84 24.91 -23.45
CA VAL A 51 -9.56 24.72 -22.01
C VAL A 51 -8.34 23.83 -21.81
N LEU A 52 -8.25 22.72 -22.55
CA LEU A 52 -7.13 21.79 -22.46
C LEU A 52 -5.81 22.46 -22.84
N VAL A 53 -5.79 23.23 -23.93
CA VAL A 53 -4.60 23.97 -24.37
C VAL A 53 -4.25 25.07 -23.36
N ALA A 54 -5.23 25.81 -22.85
CA ALA A 54 -4.99 26.85 -21.84
C ALA A 54 -4.40 26.29 -20.56
N VAL A 55 -4.95 25.18 -20.04
CA VAL A 55 -4.42 24.53 -18.83
C VAL A 55 -3.02 23.95 -19.09
N ALA A 56 -2.80 23.31 -20.25
CA ALA A 56 -1.48 22.82 -20.62
C ALA A 56 -0.44 23.95 -20.65
N ALA A 57 -0.79 25.10 -21.20
CA ALA A 57 0.09 26.26 -21.22
C ALA A 57 0.39 26.79 -19.81
N VAL A 58 -0.63 26.93 -18.97
CA VAL A 58 -0.47 27.39 -17.57
C VAL A 58 0.44 26.41 -16.79
N VAL A 59 0.18 25.10 -16.90
CA VAL A 59 0.98 24.06 -16.24
C VAL A 59 2.42 24.08 -16.75
N ALA A 60 2.63 24.28 -18.06
CA ALA A 60 3.97 24.38 -18.64
C ALA A 60 4.74 25.59 -18.09
N ILE A 61 4.12 26.75 -18.03
CA ILE A 61 4.73 27.98 -17.50
C ILE A 61 5.08 27.83 -16.03
N LEU A 62 4.15 27.32 -15.21
CA LEU A 62 4.38 27.09 -13.78
C LEU A 62 5.48 26.05 -13.56
N SER A 63 5.43 24.91 -14.28
CA SER A 63 6.44 23.86 -14.18
C SER A 63 7.84 24.37 -14.59
N PHE A 64 7.93 25.18 -15.63
CA PHE A 64 9.19 25.80 -16.03
C PHE A 64 9.72 26.77 -14.96
N TYR A 65 8.83 27.59 -14.38
CA TYR A 65 9.19 28.52 -13.30
C TYR A 65 9.75 27.75 -12.08
N PHE A 66 9.06 26.74 -11.59
CA PHE A 66 9.52 25.90 -10.48
C PHE A 66 10.81 25.15 -10.81
N TRP A 67 10.90 24.59 -12.02
CA TRP A 67 12.10 23.89 -12.48
C TRP A 67 13.33 24.80 -12.45
N ARG A 68 13.22 26.03 -12.95
CA ARG A 68 14.32 26.99 -12.97
C ARG A 68 14.74 27.44 -11.57
N LYS A 69 13.83 27.44 -10.62
CA LYS A 69 14.02 27.94 -9.25
C LYS A 69 14.40 26.87 -8.24
N THR A 70 14.37 25.59 -8.61
CA THR A 70 14.73 24.48 -7.73
C THR A 70 16.14 24.03 -8.01
N THR A 71 16.99 23.98 -6.98
CA THR A 71 18.38 23.51 -7.03
C THR A 71 18.66 22.51 -5.91
N TYR A 72 19.52 21.55 -6.20
CA TYR A 72 19.97 20.51 -5.28
C TYR A 72 21.48 20.63 -5.12
N THR A 73 21.94 20.98 -3.95
CA THR A 73 23.37 21.12 -3.65
C THR A 73 23.79 19.96 -2.75
N PHE A 74 24.79 19.21 -3.18
CA PHE A 74 25.39 18.12 -2.42
C PHE A 74 26.69 18.64 -1.84
N THR A 75 26.73 18.75 -0.50
CA THR A 75 27.93 19.12 0.27
C THR A 75 28.62 17.88 0.82
N SER A 76 29.64 18.04 1.64
CA SER A 76 30.32 16.91 2.33
C SER A 76 29.45 16.24 3.40
N GLU A 77 28.46 16.94 3.99
CA GLU A 77 27.71 16.48 5.16
C GLU A 77 26.21 16.37 4.93
N GLU A 78 25.66 17.17 3.97
CA GLU A 78 24.22 17.27 3.78
C GLU A 78 23.82 17.52 2.31
N ILE A 79 22.54 17.23 2.01
CA ILE A 79 21.88 17.60 0.76
C ILE A 79 21.01 18.82 1.04
N ILE A 80 21.26 19.92 0.33
CA ILE A 80 20.48 21.15 0.44
C ILE A 80 19.56 21.27 -0.76
N ILE A 81 18.25 21.21 -0.52
CA ILE A 81 17.22 21.41 -1.55
C ILE A 81 16.69 22.83 -1.38
N ARG A 82 17.01 23.68 -2.34
CA ARG A 82 16.58 25.09 -2.33
C ARG A 82 15.56 25.34 -3.43
N VAL A 83 14.42 25.91 -3.03
CA VAL A 83 13.36 26.36 -3.91
C VAL A 83 13.24 27.87 -3.78
N ASP A 84 13.76 28.60 -4.75
CA ASP A 84 13.89 30.07 -4.75
C ASP A 84 12.71 30.73 -5.49
N THR A 85 11.47 30.37 -5.09
CA THR A 85 10.23 30.93 -5.60
C THR A 85 9.79 32.15 -4.75
N THR A 86 8.59 32.66 -4.96
CA THR A 86 7.98 33.70 -4.11
C THR A 86 7.98 33.30 -2.64
N PHE A 87 7.76 32.00 -2.36
CA PHE A 87 7.92 31.39 -1.03
C PHE A 87 9.24 30.61 -1.02
N LYS A 88 10.28 31.21 -0.45
CA LYS A 88 11.59 30.54 -0.32
C LYS A 88 11.48 29.38 0.63
N LYS A 89 11.88 28.21 0.16
CA LYS A 89 11.96 26.99 0.97
C LYS A 89 13.36 26.39 0.83
N GLU A 90 13.99 26.12 1.96
CA GLU A 90 15.26 25.42 2.03
C GLU A 90 15.06 24.18 2.91
N ASN A 91 15.35 23.02 2.38
CA ASN A 91 15.34 21.76 3.12
C ASN A 91 16.74 21.19 3.14
N ARG A 92 17.25 20.85 4.35
CA ARG A 92 18.60 20.32 4.57
C ARG A 92 18.50 18.90 5.10
N ILE A 93 19.06 17.97 4.39
CA ILE A 93 19.04 16.55 4.69
C ILE A 93 20.46 16.08 4.99
N GLN A 94 20.78 15.85 6.25
CA GLN A 94 22.08 15.30 6.65
C GLN A 94 22.21 13.84 6.20
N TYR A 95 23.38 13.44 5.70
CA TYR A 95 23.60 12.04 5.29
C TYR A 95 23.40 11.04 6.43
N SER A 96 23.70 11.42 7.67
CA SER A 96 23.46 10.59 8.86
C SER A 96 21.98 10.28 9.11
N LYS A 97 21.06 11.13 8.59
CA LYS A 97 19.60 10.94 8.72
C LYS A 97 18.99 10.24 7.53
N LEU A 98 19.74 10.06 6.42
CA LEU A 98 19.25 9.32 5.27
C LEU A 98 19.07 7.82 5.61
N ALA A 99 17.88 7.32 5.38
CA ALA A 99 17.58 5.90 5.54
C ALA A 99 17.93 5.10 4.29
N SER A 100 17.64 5.63 3.12
CA SER A 100 17.90 5.01 1.83
C SER A 100 17.86 6.02 0.69
N VAL A 101 18.55 5.69 -0.41
CA VAL A 101 18.43 6.41 -1.69
C VAL A 101 17.96 5.41 -2.73
N ASN A 102 16.72 5.58 -3.18
CA ASN A 102 16.07 4.69 -4.13
C ASN A 102 16.02 5.30 -5.53
N VAL A 103 16.11 4.46 -6.55
CA VAL A 103 15.96 4.87 -7.95
C VAL A 103 14.65 4.36 -8.50
N ARG A 104 13.88 5.28 -9.08
CA ARG A 104 12.63 4.97 -9.78
C ARG A 104 12.73 5.42 -11.24
N ARG A 105 12.27 4.57 -12.15
CA ARG A 105 12.16 4.87 -13.58
C ARG A 105 10.76 4.55 -14.05
N ASN A 106 9.99 5.58 -14.37
CA ASN A 106 8.68 5.43 -14.98
C ASN A 106 8.77 5.50 -16.52
N ILE A 107 7.64 5.34 -17.22
CA ILE A 107 7.55 5.38 -18.68
C ILE A 107 8.24 6.63 -19.24
N PHE A 108 8.00 7.81 -18.66
CA PHE A 108 8.63 9.05 -19.08
C PHE A 108 10.15 9.02 -18.88
N ASN A 109 10.60 8.44 -17.77
CA ASN A 109 12.03 8.32 -17.52
C ASN A 109 12.70 7.38 -18.51
N HIS A 110 12.03 6.30 -18.92
CA HIS A 110 12.53 5.41 -19.97
C HIS A 110 12.61 6.14 -21.32
N LEU A 111 11.56 6.89 -21.69
CA LEU A 111 11.51 7.63 -22.95
C LEU A 111 12.62 8.69 -23.05
N PHE A 112 12.94 9.38 -21.95
CA PHE A 112 13.94 10.44 -21.89
C PHE A 112 15.31 9.99 -21.38
N GLY A 113 15.53 8.68 -21.15
CA GLY A 113 16.80 8.16 -20.63
C GLY A 113 17.18 8.72 -19.26
N THR A 114 16.18 9.02 -18.40
CA THR A 114 16.36 9.61 -17.08
C THR A 114 16.05 8.61 -15.96
N SER A 115 16.43 8.95 -14.75
CA SER A 115 16.09 8.24 -13.52
C SER A 115 15.77 9.25 -12.43
N MET A 116 14.82 8.91 -11.58
CA MET A 116 14.45 9.72 -10.43
C MET A 116 15.07 9.12 -9.16
N LEU A 117 15.92 9.89 -8.50
CA LEU A 117 16.48 9.58 -7.19
C LEU A 117 15.51 10.09 -6.12
N MET A 118 15.17 9.24 -5.16
CA MET A 118 14.33 9.58 -4.02
C MET A 118 15.16 9.51 -2.75
N PHE A 119 15.19 10.62 -1.99
CA PHE A 119 15.92 10.72 -0.72
C PHE A 119 14.96 10.46 0.43
N ASN A 120 15.14 9.35 1.11
CA ASN A 120 14.28 8.92 2.21
C ASN A 120 14.99 9.17 3.55
N VAL A 121 14.30 9.82 4.47
CA VAL A 121 14.80 10.15 5.80
C VAL A 121 13.98 9.40 6.85
N ASN A 122 14.62 9.01 7.94
CA ASN A 122 13.95 8.47 9.12
C ASN A 122 13.16 9.57 9.85
N SER A 123 12.05 10.05 9.27
CA SER A 123 11.22 11.07 9.88
C SER A 123 9.81 10.55 10.07
N SER A 124 9.28 10.69 11.29
CA SER A 124 7.90 10.32 11.63
C SER A 124 6.85 11.29 11.07
N VAL A 125 7.25 12.49 10.66
CA VAL A 125 6.33 13.58 10.31
C VAL A 125 5.86 13.54 8.87
N ASN A 126 6.68 13.04 7.93
CA ASN A 126 6.36 12.99 6.49
C ASN A 126 6.74 11.65 5.85
N ALA A 127 6.40 10.56 6.50
CA ALA A 127 6.81 9.23 6.07
C ALA A 127 6.24 8.80 4.69
N GLN A 128 5.17 9.45 4.22
CA GLN A 128 4.52 9.10 2.94
C GLN A 128 5.22 9.66 1.69
N ALA A 129 6.07 10.67 1.82
CA ALA A 129 6.74 11.27 0.68
C ALA A 129 8.25 11.31 0.91
N ALA A 130 9.03 11.02 -0.13
CA ALA A 130 10.46 11.30 -0.11
C ALA A 130 10.67 12.78 0.22
N GLU A 131 11.59 13.10 1.14
CA GLU A 131 11.89 14.50 1.48
C GLU A 131 12.48 15.29 0.31
N GLY A 132 12.98 14.57 -0.69
CA GLY A 132 13.41 15.13 -1.96
C GLY A 132 13.44 14.11 -3.08
N ALA A 133 13.13 14.55 -4.28
CA ALA A 133 13.21 13.76 -5.50
C ALA A 133 13.95 14.52 -6.58
N LEU A 134 14.99 13.93 -7.14
CA LEU A 134 15.85 14.53 -8.16
C LEU A 134 15.86 13.65 -9.41
N THR A 135 15.42 14.20 -10.55
CA THR A 135 15.44 13.49 -11.82
C THR A 135 16.69 13.89 -12.60
N LEU A 136 17.52 12.93 -12.93
CA LEU A 136 18.77 13.11 -13.68
C LEU A 136 18.83 12.15 -14.88
N ARG A 137 19.85 12.28 -15.73
CA ARG A 137 20.18 11.26 -16.72
C ARG A 137 20.56 9.97 -16.00
N LYS A 138 20.20 8.83 -16.61
CA LYS A 138 20.38 7.49 -16.05
C LYS A 138 21.77 7.29 -15.43
N ASP A 139 22.81 7.53 -16.21
CA ASP A 139 24.23 7.27 -15.86
C ASP A 139 24.68 8.13 -14.65
N VAL A 140 24.17 9.36 -14.57
CA VAL A 140 24.49 10.29 -13.46
C VAL A 140 23.73 9.90 -12.21
N ALA A 141 22.46 9.52 -12.37
CA ALA A 141 21.62 9.10 -11.24
C ALA A 141 22.15 7.81 -10.61
N ASP A 142 22.55 6.83 -11.42
CA ASP A 142 23.07 5.54 -10.93
C ASP A 142 24.39 5.75 -10.17
N ARG A 143 25.34 6.53 -10.70
CA ARG A 143 26.59 6.85 -10.00
C ARG A 143 26.35 7.60 -8.69
N LEU A 144 25.46 8.61 -8.71
CA LEU A 144 25.17 9.39 -7.52
C LEU A 144 24.49 8.54 -6.44
N ARG A 145 23.59 7.63 -6.84
CA ARG A 145 22.99 6.64 -5.92
C ARG A 145 24.05 5.77 -5.26
N ASP A 146 24.98 5.19 -6.05
CA ASP A 146 25.99 4.28 -5.55
C ASP A 146 26.96 5.01 -4.61
N GLU A 147 27.35 6.25 -4.95
CA GLU A 147 28.15 7.11 -4.09
C GLU A 147 27.42 7.42 -2.75
N LEU A 148 26.14 7.77 -2.78
CA LEU A 148 25.37 8.05 -1.58
C LEU A 148 25.10 6.78 -0.74
N ASN A 149 24.77 5.67 -1.38
CA ASN A 149 24.56 4.41 -0.68
C ASN A 149 25.88 3.91 -0.02
N SER A 150 27.03 4.06 -0.66
CA SER A 150 28.32 3.72 -0.03
C SER A 150 28.60 4.52 1.23
N MET A 151 28.19 5.81 1.26
CA MET A 151 28.30 6.67 2.45
C MET A 151 27.33 6.23 3.56
N ILE A 152 26.08 5.86 3.19
CA ILE A 152 25.06 5.46 4.17
C ILE A 152 25.38 4.08 4.75
N PHE A 153 25.80 3.13 3.92
CA PHE A 153 25.98 1.73 4.34
C PHE A 153 27.42 1.42 4.80
N GLN A 154 28.38 2.37 4.69
CA GLN A 154 29.78 2.23 5.06
C GLN A 154 30.49 1.01 4.41
N LYS A 155 29.96 0.49 3.34
CA LYS A 155 30.51 -0.64 2.59
C LYS A 155 30.24 -0.39 1.11
N GLU A 156 31.24 -0.54 0.27
CA GLU A 156 31.04 -0.58 -1.16
C GLU A 156 30.16 -1.81 -1.47
N ILE A 157 28.88 -1.57 -1.71
CA ILE A 157 28.04 -2.55 -2.40
C ILE A 157 28.36 -2.37 -3.89
N THR A 158 29.56 -2.72 -4.30
CA THR A 158 29.87 -3.05 -5.68
C THR A 158 29.17 -4.38 -5.93
N LEU A 159 27.91 -4.31 -6.30
CA LEU A 159 27.28 -5.41 -7.01
C LEU A 159 27.96 -5.43 -8.38
N ASP A 160 29.07 -6.15 -8.51
CA ASP A 160 29.55 -6.61 -9.80
C ASP A 160 28.34 -7.30 -10.45
N GLU A 161 27.92 -6.83 -11.62
CA GLU A 161 26.82 -7.43 -12.40
C GLU A 161 27.12 -8.92 -12.70
N ASP A 162 28.34 -9.38 -12.50
CA ASP A 162 28.81 -10.75 -12.70
C ASP A 162 28.75 -11.64 -11.45
N LEU A 163 28.55 -11.12 -10.25
CA LEU A 163 28.28 -11.94 -9.09
C LEU A 163 26.83 -12.45 -9.17
N GLN A 164 26.67 -13.69 -9.60
CA GLN A 164 25.44 -14.45 -9.53
C GLN A 164 25.08 -14.68 -8.06
N ILE A 165 24.58 -13.63 -7.38
CA ILE A 165 23.99 -13.78 -6.04
C ILE A 165 22.74 -14.64 -6.23
N PRO A 166 22.67 -15.83 -5.61
CA PRO A 166 21.51 -16.68 -5.78
C PRO A 166 20.28 -15.92 -5.27
N THR A 167 19.27 -15.77 -6.13
CA THR A 167 17.97 -15.28 -5.70
C THR A 167 17.41 -16.21 -4.63
N ALA A 168 16.96 -15.63 -3.51
CA ALA A 168 16.45 -16.42 -2.38
C ALA A 168 15.23 -17.28 -2.76
N ILE A 169 14.47 -16.86 -3.79
CA ILE A 169 13.36 -17.63 -4.35
C ILE A 169 13.20 -17.30 -5.84
N HIS A 170 12.87 -18.31 -6.63
CA HIS A 170 12.52 -18.15 -8.04
C HIS A 170 11.02 -17.80 -8.17
N ILE A 171 10.71 -16.62 -8.67
CA ILE A 171 9.36 -16.14 -8.93
C ILE A 171 9.12 -16.15 -10.43
N SER A 172 8.18 -16.95 -10.86
CA SER A 172 7.80 -17.07 -12.28
C SER A 172 6.84 -15.93 -12.68
N ASN A 173 6.76 -15.65 -13.98
CA ASN A 173 5.79 -14.70 -14.50
C ASN A 173 4.34 -15.10 -14.17
N LEU A 174 4.08 -16.41 -14.05
CA LEU A 174 2.76 -16.93 -13.68
C LEU A 174 2.43 -16.58 -12.21
N ASP A 175 3.41 -16.65 -11.30
CA ASP A 175 3.22 -16.24 -9.91
C ASP A 175 2.86 -14.75 -9.81
N VAL A 176 3.47 -13.93 -10.66
CA VAL A 176 3.19 -12.48 -10.72
C VAL A 176 1.78 -12.22 -11.25
N ILE A 177 1.34 -12.96 -12.27
CA ILE A 177 -0.03 -12.86 -12.78
C ILE A 177 -1.03 -13.31 -11.70
N LEU A 178 -0.79 -14.45 -11.05
CA LEU A 178 -1.62 -14.93 -9.95
C LEU A 178 -1.66 -13.93 -8.78
N HIS A 179 -0.52 -13.28 -8.49
CA HIS A 179 -0.44 -12.22 -7.49
C HIS A 179 -1.38 -11.05 -7.85
N GLY A 180 -1.38 -10.62 -9.12
CA GLY A 180 -2.27 -9.55 -9.59
C GLY A 180 -3.75 -9.84 -9.33
N PHE A 181 -4.17 -11.10 -9.51
CA PHE A 181 -5.58 -11.50 -9.34
C PHE A 181 -5.93 -11.87 -7.89
N LEU A 182 -5.13 -12.68 -7.23
CA LEU A 182 -5.50 -13.31 -5.96
C LEU A 182 -5.00 -12.55 -4.72
N ALA A 183 -3.98 -11.68 -4.88
CA ALA A 183 -3.44 -10.90 -3.75
C ALA A 183 -4.20 -9.60 -3.48
N GLN A 184 -5.25 -9.30 -4.24
CA GLN A 184 -6.09 -8.13 -4.00
C GLN A 184 -6.78 -8.23 -2.63
N PRO A 185 -6.98 -7.10 -1.92
CA PRO A 185 -7.77 -7.10 -0.69
C PRO A 185 -9.18 -7.62 -0.96
N THR A 186 -9.70 -8.48 -0.08
CA THR A 186 -11.05 -9.05 -0.24
C THR A 186 -12.14 -7.99 -0.41
N VAL A 187 -11.98 -6.84 0.27
CA VAL A 187 -12.92 -5.70 0.12
C VAL A 187 -12.92 -5.17 -1.33
N SER A 188 -11.74 -5.00 -1.93
CA SER A 188 -11.64 -4.55 -3.34
C SER A 188 -12.26 -5.57 -4.29
N SER A 189 -12.04 -6.86 -4.09
CA SER A 189 -12.63 -7.93 -4.91
C SER A 189 -14.17 -7.95 -4.80
N ILE A 190 -14.73 -7.65 -3.63
CA ILE A 190 -16.18 -7.52 -3.45
C ILE A 190 -16.71 -6.31 -4.25
N PHE A 191 -16.04 -5.16 -4.17
CA PHE A 191 -16.45 -3.98 -4.96
C PHE A 191 -16.37 -4.23 -6.46
N GLY A 192 -15.35 -4.92 -6.94
CA GLY A 192 -15.23 -5.28 -8.35
C GLY A 192 -16.31 -6.26 -8.81
N LEU A 193 -16.65 -7.25 -7.98
CA LEU A 193 -17.78 -8.14 -8.25
C LEU A 193 -19.10 -7.35 -8.36
N LEU A 194 -19.35 -6.42 -7.45
CA LEU A 194 -20.54 -5.56 -7.49
C LEU A 194 -20.55 -4.66 -8.74
N ALA A 195 -19.40 -4.09 -9.11
CA ALA A 195 -19.27 -3.31 -10.34
C ALA A 195 -19.54 -4.16 -11.59
N THR A 196 -19.08 -5.42 -11.60
CA THR A 196 -19.33 -6.37 -12.67
C THR A 196 -20.82 -6.70 -12.78
N ILE A 197 -21.49 -6.97 -11.65
CA ILE A 197 -22.95 -7.22 -11.62
C ILE A 197 -23.70 -5.99 -12.13
N TYR A 198 -23.32 -4.80 -11.68
CA TYR A 198 -23.89 -3.55 -12.14
C TYR A 198 -23.73 -3.36 -13.66
N ALA A 199 -22.55 -3.66 -14.20
CA ALA A 199 -22.27 -3.61 -15.63
C ALA A 199 -23.20 -4.55 -16.43
N ILE A 200 -23.37 -5.78 -15.96
CA ILE A 200 -24.25 -6.77 -16.57
C ILE A 200 -25.69 -6.26 -16.58
N VAL A 201 -26.22 -5.74 -15.47
CA VAL A 201 -27.56 -5.18 -15.36
C VAL A 201 -27.74 -4.04 -16.35
N MET A 202 -26.81 -3.11 -16.48
CA MET A 202 -26.90 -1.98 -17.41
C MET A 202 -26.87 -2.39 -18.87
N ILE A 203 -26.18 -3.48 -19.22
CA ILE A 203 -26.21 -4.07 -20.56
C ILE A 203 -27.61 -4.57 -20.87
N PHE A 204 -28.24 -5.28 -19.94
CA PHE A 204 -29.61 -5.78 -20.13
C PHE A 204 -30.66 -4.66 -20.20
N MET A 205 -30.43 -3.55 -19.49
CA MET A 205 -31.32 -2.38 -19.56
C MET A 205 -31.21 -1.58 -20.86
N GLY A 206 -30.17 -1.85 -21.68
CA GLY A 206 -30.00 -1.17 -22.97
C GLY A 206 -29.60 0.32 -22.83
N SER A 207 -29.23 0.79 -21.63
CA SER A 207 -28.83 2.16 -21.39
C SER A 207 -27.39 2.37 -21.86
N SER A 208 -27.18 3.09 -22.95
CA SER A 208 -25.83 3.35 -23.49
C SER A 208 -24.92 4.10 -22.48
N GLY A 209 -25.44 5.11 -21.80
CA GLY A 209 -24.73 5.84 -20.76
C GLY A 209 -24.44 4.95 -19.54
N GLY A 210 -25.38 4.10 -19.14
CA GLY A 210 -25.21 3.12 -18.06
C GLY A 210 -24.14 2.08 -18.37
N ILE A 211 -24.08 1.58 -19.61
CA ILE A 211 -23.07 0.62 -20.05
C ILE A 211 -21.67 1.25 -19.98
N ILE A 212 -21.49 2.47 -20.48
CA ILE A 212 -20.20 3.17 -20.47
C ILE A 212 -19.72 3.39 -19.03
N SER A 213 -20.59 3.88 -18.14
CA SER A 213 -20.24 4.10 -16.73
C SER A 213 -19.91 2.80 -16.00
N ALA A 214 -20.65 1.73 -16.28
CA ALA A 214 -20.43 0.41 -15.71
C ALA A 214 -19.10 -0.21 -16.15
N LEU A 215 -18.78 -0.17 -17.44
CA LEU A 215 -17.50 -0.62 -17.97
C LEU A 215 -16.35 0.19 -17.38
N PHE A 216 -16.51 1.50 -17.25
CA PHE A 216 -15.52 2.37 -16.65
C PHE A 216 -15.22 2.00 -15.18
N LEU A 217 -16.26 1.79 -14.37
CA LEU A 217 -16.12 1.36 -12.98
C LEU A 217 -15.43 -0.01 -12.88
N PHE A 218 -15.79 -0.96 -13.76
CA PHE A 218 -15.14 -2.26 -13.83
C PHE A 218 -13.65 -2.14 -14.19
N PHE A 219 -13.30 -1.35 -15.19
CA PHE A 219 -11.91 -1.15 -15.59
C PHE A 219 -11.09 -0.49 -14.48
N ILE A 220 -11.61 0.55 -13.84
CA ILE A 220 -10.90 1.23 -12.74
C ILE A 220 -10.83 0.37 -11.48
N GLY A 221 -11.92 -0.31 -11.13
CA GLY A 221 -12.01 -1.08 -9.89
C GLY A 221 -11.24 -2.39 -9.93
N GLU A 222 -11.22 -3.08 -11.07
CA GLU A 222 -10.65 -4.42 -11.20
C GLU A 222 -9.46 -4.48 -12.16
N VAL A 223 -9.62 -4.05 -13.41
CA VAL A 223 -8.62 -4.29 -14.44
C VAL A 223 -7.34 -3.48 -14.17
N ILE A 224 -7.47 -2.20 -13.85
CA ILE A 224 -6.30 -1.33 -13.60
C ILE A 224 -5.47 -1.79 -12.41
N PRO A 225 -6.03 -2.11 -11.22
CA PRO A 225 -5.26 -2.64 -10.09
C PRO A 225 -4.53 -3.95 -10.41
N ILE A 226 -5.18 -4.87 -11.13
CA ILE A 226 -4.58 -6.14 -11.55
C ILE A 226 -3.39 -5.90 -12.49
N VAL A 227 -3.61 -5.12 -13.55
CA VAL A 227 -2.58 -4.82 -14.56
C VAL A 227 -1.41 -4.05 -13.92
N THR A 228 -1.68 -3.06 -13.09
CA THR A 228 -0.63 -2.30 -12.39
C THR A 228 0.18 -3.18 -11.46
N SER A 229 -0.45 -4.12 -10.76
CA SER A 229 0.22 -5.09 -9.90
C SER A 229 1.14 -6.03 -10.72
N ILE A 230 0.65 -6.56 -11.83
CA ILE A 230 1.45 -7.42 -12.72
C ILE A 230 2.66 -6.65 -13.28
N LEU A 231 2.45 -5.44 -13.79
CA LEU A 231 3.53 -4.61 -14.32
C LEU A 231 4.56 -4.22 -13.25
N LYS A 232 4.12 -4.00 -12.02
CA LYS A 232 4.98 -3.62 -10.89
C LYS A 232 5.88 -4.77 -10.46
N TYR A 233 5.34 -5.99 -10.34
CA TYR A 233 6.08 -7.15 -9.82
C TYR A 233 6.69 -8.04 -10.92
N TYR A 234 6.66 -7.61 -12.16
CA TYR A 234 7.29 -8.33 -13.27
C TYR A 234 8.80 -8.51 -13.03
N ASN A 235 9.36 -9.67 -13.40
CA ASN A 235 10.77 -10.03 -13.22
C ASN A 235 11.27 -9.79 -11.78
N TYR A 236 10.48 -10.22 -10.81
CA TYR A 236 10.75 -10.01 -9.39
C TYR A 236 11.97 -10.83 -8.94
N ARG A 237 12.91 -10.15 -8.27
CA ARG A 237 14.10 -10.75 -7.67
C ARG A 237 14.29 -10.21 -6.26
N ILE A 238 14.60 -11.10 -5.33
CA ILE A 238 14.96 -10.75 -3.96
C ILE A 238 16.22 -11.49 -3.57
N TYR A 239 17.13 -10.80 -2.94
CA TYR A 239 18.35 -11.39 -2.40
C TYR A 239 18.75 -10.66 -1.12
N ARG A 240 19.46 -11.38 -0.25
CA ARG A 240 19.99 -10.84 0.99
C ARG A 240 21.51 -10.99 0.97
N VAL A 241 22.20 -9.91 1.24
CA VAL A 241 23.66 -9.88 1.45
C VAL A 241 23.91 -9.34 2.84
N ASP A 242 24.47 -10.16 3.72
CA ASP A 242 24.66 -9.84 5.15
C ASP A 242 23.31 -9.34 5.76
N ASP A 243 23.28 -8.07 6.21
CA ASP A 243 22.12 -7.43 6.84
C ASP A 243 21.24 -6.63 5.85
N THR A 244 21.56 -6.65 4.56
CA THR A 244 20.87 -5.84 3.56
C THR A 244 20.01 -6.73 2.65
N ILE A 245 18.73 -6.43 2.61
CA ILE A 245 17.76 -7.03 1.69
C ILE A 245 17.60 -6.11 0.49
N THR A 246 17.72 -6.66 -0.72
CA THR A 246 17.51 -5.93 -1.96
C THR A 246 16.41 -6.59 -2.77
N ILE A 247 15.49 -5.78 -3.25
CA ILE A 247 14.36 -6.16 -4.09
C ILE A 247 14.48 -5.44 -5.42
N GLU A 248 14.36 -6.17 -6.51
CA GLU A 248 14.32 -5.65 -7.87
C GLU A 248 13.10 -6.19 -8.59
N CYS A 249 12.31 -5.31 -9.20
CA CYS A 249 11.13 -5.71 -9.96
C CYS A 249 10.69 -4.60 -10.91
N GLY A 250 9.76 -4.94 -11.81
CA GLY A 250 9.06 -4.00 -12.68
C GLY A 250 9.34 -4.19 -14.15
N MET A 251 8.29 -4.08 -14.96
CA MET A 251 8.36 -4.16 -16.42
C MET A 251 8.55 -2.76 -17.03
N ILE A 252 7.69 -1.83 -16.66
CA ILE A 252 7.69 -0.46 -17.19
C ILE A 252 8.42 0.47 -16.22
N ASN A 253 8.08 0.36 -14.94
CA ASN A 253 8.74 1.07 -13.85
C ASN A 253 9.71 0.11 -13.19
N ASN A 254 11.01 0.32 -13.38
CA ASN A 254 12.00 -0.49 -12.69
C ASN A 254 12.18 0.03 -11.26
N TYR A 255 11.90 -0.83 -10.31
CA TYR A 255 12.08 -0.60 -8.88
C TYR A 255 13.30 -1.37 -8.40
N ARG A 256 14.19 -0.67 -7.72
CA ARG A 256 15.27 -1.28 -6.96
C ARG A 256 15.30 -0.64 -5.59
N SER A 257 15.01 -1.44 -4.58
CA SER A 257 14.94 -1.01 -3.20
C SER A 257 15.88 -1.86 -2.34
N SER A 258 16.72 -1.20 -1.55
CA SER A 258 17.64 -1.86 -0.62
C SER A 258 17.45 -1.28 0.78
N PHE A 259 17.35 -2.15 1.79
CA PHE A 259 17.20 -1.75 3.18
C PHE A 259 17.84 -2.75 4.12
N LYS A 260 18.28 -2.28 5.28
CA LYS A 260 18.86 -3.13 6.33
C LYS A 260 17.78 -3.83 7.14
N ILE A 261 18.05 -5.04 7.60
CA ILE A 261 17.15 -5.83 8.44
C ILE A 261 16.76 -5.10 9.75
N ASN A 262 17.68 -4.30 10.32
CA ASN A 262 17.41 -3.51 11.52
C ASN A 262 16.38 -2.38 11.31
N LYS A 263 16.04 -2.06 10.06
CA LYS A 263 14.97 -1.10 9.69
C LYS A 263 13.61 -1.77 9.49
N VAL A 264 13.56 -3.09 9.57
CA VAL A 264 12.32 -3.85 9.51
C VAL A 264 11.67 -3.85 10.89
N ASN A 265 10.45 -3.37 10.99
CA ASN A 265 9.71 -3.28 12.26
C ASN A 265 8.76 -4.45 12.48
N SER A 266 8.16 -4.95 11.41
CA SER A 266 7.38 -6.18 11.44
C SER A 266 7.46 -6.92 10.11
N VAL A 267 7.25 -8.22 10.15
CA VAL A 267 7.10 -9.06 8.97
C VAL A 267 5.72 -9.68 9.02
N ARG A 268 5.01 -9.65 7.88
CA ARG A 268 3.63 -10.09 7.77
C ARG A 268 3.47 -11.12 6.69
N ILE A 269 2.88 -12.26 7.04
CA ILE A 269 2.34 -13.23 6.09
C ILE A 269 0.87 -12.87 5.89
N ARG A 270 0.50 -12.50 4.67
CA ARG A 270 -0.86 -12.09 4.32
C ARG A 270 -1.51 -13.11 3.41
N GLU A 271 -2.71 -13.52 3.77
CA GLU A 271 -3.55 -14.49 3.07
C GLU A 271 -4.92 -13.88 2.76
N PRO A 272 -5.07 -13.18 1.62
CA PRO A 272 -6.39 -12.76 1.14
C PRO A 272 -7.32 -13.95 0.96
N LEU A 273 -8.63 -13.73 1.07
CA LEU A 273 -9.61 -14.82 1.05
C LEU A 273 -9.47 -15.75 -0.16
N LEU A 274 -9.32 -15.18 -1.35
CA LEU A 274 -9.13 -15.94 -2.58
C LEU A 274 -7.80 -16.69 -2.58
N ALA A 275 -6.71 -16.05 -2.18
CA ALA A 275 -5.40 -16.69 -2.10
C ALA A 275 -5.39 -17.85 -1.10
N ARG A 276 -6.05 -17.66 0.05
CA ARG A 276 -6.20 -18.70 1.09
C ARG A 276 -6.96 -19.93 0.61
N ALA A 277 -7.97 -19.74 -0.25
CA ALA A 277 -8.70 -20.86 -0.85
C ALA A 277 -7.78 -21.77 -1.69
N PHE A 278 -6.69 -21.22 -2.24
CA PHE A 278 -5.67 -21.94 -3.00
C PHE A 278 -4.40 -22.26 -2.16
N HIS A 279 -4.44 -22.07 -0.84
CA HIS A 279 -3.30 -22.25 0.07
C HIS A 279 -2.08 -21.39 -0.32
N MET A 280 -2.32 -20.16 -0.77
CA MET A 280 -1.32 -19.22 -1.18
C MET A 280 -1.26 -18.02 -0.24
N ALA A 281 -0.08 -17.44 -0.10
CA ALA A 281 0.19 -16.28 0.76
C ALA A 281 1.19 -15.32 0.11
N THR A 282 1.27 -14.10 0.63
CA THR A 282 2.34 -13.14 0.34
C THR A 282 3.16 -12.88 1.59
N LEU A 283 4.44 -12.53 1.43
CA LEU A 283 5.30 -12.08 2.53
C LEU A 283 5.57 -10.60 2.35
N GLU A 284 5.26 -9.82 3.36
CA GLU A 284 5.41 -8.37 3.35
C GLU A 284 6.25 -7.94 4.56
N ALA A 285 7.01 -6.87 4.44
CA ALA A 285 7.76 -6.30 5.55
C ALA A 285 7.33 -4.84 5.78
N GLU A 286 7.33 -4.42 7.03
CA GLU A 286 7.16 -3.03 7.39
C GLU A 286 8.52 -2.42 7.66
N VAL A 287 8.96 -1.52 6.78
CA VAL A 287 10.32 -0.97 6.80
C VAL A 287 10.26 0.53 7.00
N VAL A 288 11.07 1.05 7.92
CA VAL A 288 11.19 2.51 8.14
C VAL A 288 12.11 3.13 7.10
N GLY A 289 11.71 4.30 6.59
CA GLY A 289 12.55 5.08 5.68
C GLY A 289 12.48 4.66 4.21
N LEU A 290 11.48 3.87 3.83
CA LEU A 290 11.10 3.71 2.44
C LEU A 290 9.98 4.70 2.11
N ALA A 291 10.09 5.43 1.01
CA ALA A 291 9.07 6.39 0.60
C ALA A 291 8.41 6.03 -0.72
N GLY A 292 7.18 6.51 -0.93
CA GLY A 292 6.43 6.36 -2.16
C GLY A 292 5.63 5.06 -2.23
N GLU A 293 5.39 4.56 -3.43
CA GLU A 293 4.59 3.35 -3.71
C GLU A 293 5.22 2.06 -3.16
N GLU A 294 6.46 2.14 -2.65
CA GLU A 294 7.23 1.02 -2.07
C GLU A 294 7.17 1.01 -0.54
N ALA A 295 6.29 1.79 0.04
CA ALA A 295 6.19 1.97 1.48
C ALA A 295 6.06 0.65 2.27
N ILE A 296 5.49 -0.38 1.66
CA ILE A 296 5.40 -1.73 2.20
C ILE A 296 6.03 -2.68 1.18
N PRO A 297 7.33 -3.01 1.30
CA PRO A 297 7.97 -3.92 0.37
C PRO A 297 7.39 -5.33 0.52
N ILE A 298 7.04 -5.91 -0.62
CA ILE A 298 6.64 -7.32 -0.68
C ILE A 298 7.92 -8.13 -0.80
N LEU A 299 8.25 -8.94 0.22
CA LEU A 299 9.41 -9.83 0.21
C LEU A 299 9.16 -11.08 -0.66
N CYS A 300 7.90 -11.50 -0.75
CA CYS A 300 7.49 -12.58 -1.63
C CYS A 300 6.12 -12.26 -2.23
N PRO A 301 6.02 -12.08 -3.55
CA PRO A 301 4.73 -12.14 -4.24
C PRO A 301 4.03 -13.46 -3.97
N LEU A 302 2.78 -13.59 -4.43
CA LEU A 302 1.95 -14.73 -4.12
C LEU A 302 2.60 -16.08 -4.49
N LYS A 303 2.75 -16.92 -3.47
CA LYS A 303 3.28 -18.28 -3.55
C LYS A 303 2.52 -19.23 -2.63
N ARG A 304 2.77 -20.52 -2.74
CA ARG A 304 2.25 -21.49 -1.77
C ARG A 304 2.73 -21.14 -0.37
N ARG A 305 1.86 -21.25 0.62
CA ARG A 305 2.15 -20.87 2.01
C ARG A 305 3.45 -21.53 2.54
N SER A 306 3.69 -22.80 2.21
CA SER A 306 4.91 -23.50 2.64
C SER A 306 6.20 -22.91 2.04
N GLU A 307 6.14 -22.42 0.80
CA GLU A 307 7.28 -21.74 0.15
C GLU A 307 7.52 -20.36 0.79
N VAL A 308 6.42 -19.65 1.13
CA VAL A 308 6.49 -18.36 1.81
C VAL A 308 7.09 -18.50 3.21
N GLU A 309 6.70 -19.54 3.97
CA GLU A 309 7.26 -19.83 5.28
C GLU A 309 8.74 -20.22 5.21
N ALA A 310 9.14 -20.99 4.20
CA ALA A 310 10.55 -21.31 3.96
C ALA A 310 11.37 -20.07 3.64
N LEU A 311 10.83 -19.17 2.79
CA LEU A 311 11.47 -17.90 2.47
C LEU A 311 11.57 -16.98 3.69
N PHE A 312 10.52 -16.91 4.51
CA PHE A 312 10.49 -16.15 5.74
C PHE A 312 11.64 -16.54 6.66
N ARG A 313 11.84 -17.86 6.89
CA ARG A 313 12.94 -18.38 7.69
C ARG A 313 14.33 -18.08 7.08
N ASN A 314 14.43 -18.01 5.77
CA ASN A 314 15.71 -17.77 5.08
C ASN A 314 16.08 -16.27 5.00
N ILE A 315 15.12 -15.41 4.72
CA ILE A 315 15.37 -13.97 4.50
C ILE A 315 15.30 -13.17 5.80
N THR A 316 14.43 -13.55 6.72
CA THR A 316 14.20 -12.83 7.98
C THR A 316 14.24 -13.77 9.17
N PRO A 317 15.34 -14.53 9.38
CA PRO A 317 15.46 -15.48 10.50
C PRO A 317 15.33 -14.79 11.87
N GLU A 318 15.63 -13.49 11.95
CA GLU A 318 15.50 -12.69 13.17
C GLU A 318 14.06 -12.56 13.66
N PHE A 319 13.08 -12.78 12.78
CA PHE A 319 11.65 -12.74 13.11
C PHE A 319 11.07 -14.14 13.34
N CYS A 320 11.91 -15.18 13.35
CA CYS A 320 11.49 -16.55 13.60
C CYS A 320 11.78 -16.95 15.05
N ASP A 321 10.75 -17.39 15.75
CA ASP A 321 10.86 -17.97 17.09
C ASP A 321 9.95 -19.21 17.10
N ASP A 322 10.57 -20.39 17.15
CA ASP A 322 9.86 -21.68 17.07
C ASP A 322 9.25 -22.08 18.42
N ASP A 323 9.62 -21.41 19.53
CA ASP A 323 9.17 -21.73 20.89
C ASP A 323 7.87 -21.03 21.29
N MET A 324 7.29 -20.21 20.41
CA MET A 324 6.07 -19.47 20.69
C MET A 324 4.85 -20.40 20.79
N ALA A 325 4.15 -20.35 21.93
CA ALA A 325 2.89 -21.06 22.15
C ALA A 325 1.70 -20.17 21.74
N PRO A 326 0.94 -20.49 20.67
CA PRO A 326 -0.18 -19.69 20.24
C PRO A 326 -1.40 -19.84 21.17
N ILE A 327 -1.94 -18.72 21.63
CA ILE A 327 -3.19 -18.60 22.37
C ILE A 327 -4.31 -18.29 21.38
N HIS A 328 -5.31 -19.17 21.29
CA HIS A 328 -6.47 -18.93 20.44
C HIS A 328 -7.44 -17.95 21.09
N GLN A 329 -8.17 -17.21 20.26
CA GLN A 329 -9.20 -16.30 20.76
C GLN A 329 -10.26 -17.07 21.57
N PRO A 330 -10.58 -16.65 22.83
CA PRO A 330 -11.50 -17.36 23.69
C PRO A 330 -12.94 -17.30 23.14
N ARG A 331 -13.74 -18.33 23.41
CA ARG A 331 -15.14 -18.41 22.93
C ARG A 331 -15.99 -17.25 23.39
N ALA A 332 -15.70 -16.67 24.56
CA ALA A 332 -16.40 -15.47 25.07
C ALA A 332 -16.31 -14.27 24.14
N ALA A 333 -15.30 -14.21 23.28
CA ALA A 333 -15.12 -13.15 22.27
C ALA A 333 -16.21 -13.18 21.17
N LEU A 334 -16.94 -14.27 21.01
CA LEU A 334 -18.11 -14.32 20.10
C LEU A 334 -19.15 -13.25 20.44
N VAL A 335 -19.38 -12.98 21.74
CA VAL A 335 -20.41 -12.04 22.18
C VAL A 335 -20.12 -10.60 21.67
N PRO A 336 -18.96 -10.00 21.94
CA PRO A 336 -18.66 -8.66 21.43
C PRO A 336 -18.54 -8.64 19.89
N LEU A 337 -18.13 -9.72 19.23
CA LEU A 337 -18.10 -9.80 17.78
C LEU A 337 -19.50 -9.80 17.17
N ILE A 338 -20.42 -10.62 17.68
CA ILE A 338 -21.81 -10.70 17.20
C ILE A 338 -22.51 -9.36 17.40
N ILE A 339 -22.35 -8.74 18.57
CA ILE A 339 -22.98 -7.45 18.87
C ILE A 339 -22.40 -6.36 17.96
N GLY A 340 -21.09 -6.33 17.75
CA GLY A 340 -20.45 -5.39 16.83
C GLY A 340 -20.97 -5.51 15.41
N GLN A 341 -21.11 -6.73 14.88
CA GLN A 341 -21.67 -6.96 13.56
C GLN A 341 -23.18 -6.69 13.51
N GLY A 342 -23.91 -6.99 14.58
CA GLY A 342 -25.33 -6.68 14.69
C GLY A 342 -25.58 -5.17 14.65
N LEU A 343 -24.79 -4.36 15.35
CA LEU A 343 -24.86 -2.91 15.26
C LEU A 343 -24.56 -2.38 13.86
N LEU A 344 -23.59 -2.96 13.17
CA LEU A 344 -23.31 -2.63 11.77
C LEU A 344 -24.49 -3.00 10.87
N ALA A 345 -25.11 -4.16 11.07
CA ALA A 345 -26.27 -4.61 10.30
C ALA A 345 -27.47 -3.67 10.46
N VAL A 346 -27.70 -3.12 11.66
CA VAL A 346 -28.75 -2.11 11.93
C VAL A 346 -28.59 -0.85 11.08
N VAL A 347 -27.37 -0.54 10.65
CA VAL A 347 -27.10 0.61 9.75
C VAL A 347 -27.14 0.19 8.28
N VAL A 348 -26.46 -0.88 7.93
CA VAL A 348 -26.29 -1.31 6.51
C VAL A 348 -27.58 -1.82 5.91
N VAL A 349 -28.34 -2.64 6.63
CA VAL A 349 -29.57 -3.24 6.09
C VAL A 349 -30.66 -2.19 5.79
N PRO A 350 -30.97 -1.22 6.66
CA PRO A 350 -31.90 -0.14 6.33
C PRO A 350 -31.41 0.75 5.18
N LEU A 351 -30.09 1.00 5.10
CA LEU A 351 -29.52 1.79 4.00
C LEU A 351 -29.72 1.08 2.65
N LEU A 352 -29.46 -0.21 2.58
CA LEU A 352 -29.72 -1.02 1.36
C LEU A 352 -31.20 -1.08 1.05
N PHE A 353 -32.07 -1.18 2.07
CA PHE A 353 -33.51 -1.15 1.87
C PHE A 353 -34.01 0.23 1.39
N MET A 354 -33.45 1.31 1.90
CA MET A 354 -33.73 2.67 1.42
C MET A 354 -33.31 2.84 -0.03
N LEU A 355 -32.11 2.37 -0.37
CA LEU A 355 -31.63 2.35 -1.77
C LEU A 355 -32.57 1.55 -2.67
N TYR A 356 -33.05 0.38 -2.21
CA TYR A 356 -34.10 -0.39 -2.91
C TYR A 356 -35.33 0.44 -3.15
N ARG A 357 -35.86 1.12 -2.15
CA ARG A 357 -37.08 1.93 -2.27
C ARG A 357 -36.94 3.03 -3.31
N VAL A 358 -35.81 3.73 -3.31
CA VAL A 358 -35.52 4.81 -4.27
C VAL A 358 -35.44 4.23 -5.70
N LEU A 359 -34.65 3.19 -5.91
CA LEU A 359 -34.54 2.56 -7.22
C LEU A 359 -35.83 1.93 -7.70
N PHE A 360 -36.61 1.30 -6.80
CA PHE A 360 -37.90 0.69 -7.18
C PHE A 360 -38.94 1.72 -7.65
N VAL A 361 -38.97 2.91 -7.05
CA VAL A 361 -39.88 4.00 -7.47
C VAL A 361 -39.49 4.48 -8.86
N GLU A 362 -38.19 4.69 -9.14
CA GLU A 362 -37.73 5.09 -10.47
C GLU A 362 -37.93 3.99 -11.52
N LEU A 363 -37.74 2.73 -11.14
CA LEU A 363 -37.85 1.57 -12.05
C LEU A 363 -39.29 1.09 -12.26
N SER A 364 -40.23 1.53 -11.43
CA SER A 364 -41.66 1.19 -11.60
C SER A 364 -42.29 1.73 -12.91
N GLU A 365 -41.60 2.66 -13.57
CA GLU A 365 -41.95 3.18 -14.89
C GLU A 365 -41.45 2.28 -16.04
N TYR A 366 -40.58 1.30 -15.76
CA TYR A 366 -40.00 0.35 -16.72
C TYR A 366 -40.81 -0.97 -16.75
N ASP A 367 -40.47 -1.79 -17.73
CA ASP A 367 -41.07 -3.11 -17.93
C ASP A 367 -41.00 -3.98 -16.65
N GLY A 368 -42.08 -4.69 -16.31
CA GLY A 368 -42.19 -5.44 -15.05
C GLY A 368 -41.04 -6.41 -14.80
N PHE A 369 -40.47 -7.00 -15.86
CA PHE A 369 -39.32 -7.90 -15.76
C PHE A 369 -38.08 -7.21 -15.20
N ILE A 370 -37.81 -5.96 -15.57
CA ILE A 370 -36.65 -5.20 -15.10
C ILE A 370 -36.81 -4.85 -13.61
N ALA A 371 -37.99 -4.42 -13.20
CA ALA A 371 -38.30 -4.11 -11.82
C ALA A 371 -38.16 -5.35 -10.92
N ASP A 372 -38.60 -6.51 -11.38
CA ASP A 372 -38.43 -7.79 -10.68
C ASP A 372 -36.97 -8.22 -10.57
N LEU A 373 -36.18 -8.08 -11.64
CA LEU A 373 -34.73 -8.40 -11.64
C LEU A 373 -33.95 -7.55 -10.65
N VAL A 374 -34.21 -6.23 -10.62
CA VAL A 374 -33.55 -5.31 -9.68
C VAL A 374 -33.96 -5.58 -8.24
N SER A 375 -35.26 -5.85 -8.03
CA SER A 375 -35.80 -6.23 -6.71
C SER A 375 -35.14 -7.50 -6.19
N PHE A 376 -35.01 -8.52 -7.02
CA PHE A 376 -34.31 -9.76 -6.69
C PHE A 376 -32.81 -9.50 -6.38
N GLY A 377 -32.15 -8.67 -7.20
CA GLY A 377 -30.74 -8.31 -7.00
C GLY A 377 -30.48 -7.63 -5.65
N ILE A 378 -31.38 -6.75 -5.23
CA ILE A 378 -31.23 -6.04 -3.92
C ILE A 378 -31.53 -6.98 -2.76
N ILE A 379 -32.55 -7.83 -2.86
CA ILE A 379 -32.80 -8.86 -1.83
C ILE A 379 -31.59 -9.78 -1.72
N ALA A 380 -31.01 -10.21 -2.84
CA ALA A 380 -29.80 -11.02 -2.86
C ALA A 380 -28.63 -10.27 -2.21
N ALA A 381 -28.44 -8.98 -2.47
CA ALA A 381 -27.42 -8.17 -1.85
C ALA A 381 -27.55 -8.05 -0.32
N ILE A 382 -28.79 -7.92 0.17
CA ILE A 382 -29.08 -7.93 1.62
C ILE A 382 -28.71 -9.29 2.22
N LEU A 383 -29.13 -10.40 1.59
CA LEU A 383 -28.81 -11.75 2.08
C LEU A 383 -27.29 -12.00 2.06
N VAL A 384 -26.60 -11.61 1.00
CA VAL A 384 -25.14 -11.71 0.90
C VAL A 384 -24.46 -10.87 1.98
N SER A 385 -24.92 -9.66 2.27
CA SER A 385 -24.34 -8.82 3.32
C SER A 385 -24.48 -9.46 4.71
N ILE A 386 -25.63 -10.06 5.00
CA ILE A 386 -25.87 -10.81 6.25
C ILE A 386 -24.93 -12.03 6.32
N LEU A 387 -24.81 -12.79 5.23
CA LEU A 387 -23.92 -13.95 5.13
C LEU A 387 -22.44 -13.55 5.36
N LEU A 388 -22.01 -12.42 4.78
CA LEU A 388 -20.66 -11.88 4.99
C LEU A 388 -20.45 -11.47 6.44
N MET A 389 -21.43 -10.87 7.11
CA MET A 389 -21.33 -10.51 8.53
C MET A 389 -21.21 -11.77 9.42
N VAL A 390 -21.99 -12.80 9.16
CA VAL A 390 -21.91 -14.09 9.88
C VAL A 390 -20.57 -14.76 9.60
N GLY A 391 -20.14 -14.78 8.33
CA GLY A 391 -18.84 -15.32 7.91
C GLY A 391 -17.68 -14.60 8.59
N TYR A 392 -17.76 -13.26 8.69
CA TYR A 392 -16.76 -12.46 9.41
C TYR A 392 -16.60 -12.91 10.85
N VAL A 393 -17.71 -13.09 11.60
CA VAL A 393 -17.67 -13.52 13.01
C VAL A 393 -17.06 -14.91 13.13
N GLY A 394 -17.48 -15.86 12.29
CA GLY A 394 -16.98 -17.23 12.31
C GLY A 394 -15.47 -17.31 12.02
N LEU A 395 -15.03 -16.63 10.96
CA LEU A 395 -13.62 -16.57 10.57
C LEU A 395 -12.77 -15.84 11.60
N ALA A 396 -13.26 -14.69 12.13
CA ALA A 396 -12.57 -13.96 13.18
C ALA A 396 -12.36 -14.82 14.43
N GLN A 397 -13.38 -15.61 14.83
CA GLN A 397 -13.28 -16.46 16.01
C GLN A 397 -12.32 -17.64 15.80
N SER A 398 -12.28 -18.21 14.61
CA SER A 398 -11.51 -19.43 14.35
C SER A 398 -10.02 -19.18 14.07
N HIS A 399 -9.66 -18.01 13.53
CA HIS A 399 -8.31 -17.77 13.03
C HIS A 399 -7.48 -16.80 13.88
N ARG A 400 -8.11 -15.99 14.74
CA ARG A 400 -7.35 -15.03 15.54
C ARG A 400 -6.59 -15.72 16.65
N MET A 401 -5.28 -15.44 16.68
CA MET A 401 -4.34 -15.99 17.66
C MET A 401 -3.40 -14.90 18.14
N PHE A 402 -2.81 -15.17 19.30
CA PHE A 402 -1.77 -14.35 19.91
C PHE A 402 -0.69 -15.29 20.44
N ALA A 403 0.57 -14.97 20.22
CA ALA A 403 1.67 -15.72 20.82
C ALA A 403 2.76 -14.75 21.29
N ARG A 404 3.48 -15.16 22.32
CA ARG A 404 4.62 -14.44 22.88
C ARG A 404 5.87 -15.29 22.75
N GLY A 405 6.91 -14.68 22.24
CA GLY A 405 8.26 -15.23 22.19
C GLY A 405 9.21 -14.46 23.10
N GLU A 406 10.50 -14.79 23.01
CA GLU A 406 11.53 -14.12 23.79
C GLU A 406 11.74 -12.68 23.34
N ASP A 407 12.00 -12.44 22.05
CA ASP A 407 12.31 -11.11 21.50
C ASP A 407 11.18 -10.50 20.65
N LEU A 408 10.17 -11.28 20.33
CA LEU A 408 9.05 -10.88 19.49
C LEU A 408 7.73 -11.46 19.96
N PHE A 409 6.66 -10.91 19.47
CA PHE A 409 5.31 -11.45 19.64
C PHE A 409 4.59 -11.51 18.31
N LEU A 410 3.55 -12.33 18.26
CA LEU A 410 2.78 -12.62 17.07
C LEU A 410 1.32 -12.25 17.29
N PHE A 411 0.74 -11.48 16.34
CA PHE A 411 -0.70 -11.34 16.21
C PHE A 411 -1.18 -11.96 14.89
N VAL A 412 -2.14 -12.89 15.00
CA VAL A 412 -2.93 -13.32 13.86
C VAL A 412 -4.25 -12.56 13.91
N HIS A 413 -4.47 -11.70 12.95
CA HIS A 413 -5.61 -10.80 12.91
C HIS A 413 -6.26 -10.77 11.53
N GLY A 414 -7.43 -10.10 11.43
CA GLY A 414 -8.25 -10.14 10.24
C GLY A 414 -9.34 -11.21 10.32
N SER A 415 -10.08 -11.39 9.25
CA SER A 415 -11.16 -12.37 9.13
C SER A 415 -11.20 -12.93 7.72
N PHE A 416 -11.55 -12.12 6.73
CA PHE A 416 -11.46 -12.50 5.32
C PHE A 416 -9.99 -12.52 4.87
N ASP A 417 -9.30 -11.39 5.02
CA ASP A 417 -7.85 -11.31 4.82
C ASP A 417 -7.17 -11.67 6.14
N LEU A 418 -6.49 -12.81 6.19
CA LEU A 418 -5.76 -13.25 7.36
C LEU A 418 -4.35 -12.68 7.31
N ASN A 419 -3.94 -12.02 8.38
CA ASN A 419 -2.63 -11.44 8.54
C ASN A 419 -1.95 -12.05 9.77
N THR A 420 -0.84 -12.74 9.54
CA THR A 420 0.04 -13.23 10.61
C THR A 420 1.20 -12.24 10.72
N GLU A 421 1.26 -11.47 11.77
CA GLU A 421 2.19 -10.37 11.94
C GLU A 421 3.16 -10.64 13.08
N TYR A 422 4.45 -10.72 12.76
CA TYR A 422 5.57 -10.90 13.67
C TYR A 422 6.16 -9.54 14.00
N ILE A 423 6.18 -9.16 15.28
CA ILE A 423 6.55 -7.84 15.75
C ILE A 423 7.63 -7.97 16.83
N MET A 424 8.77 -7.32 16.64
CA MET A 424 9.80 -7.24 17.69
C MET A 424 9.40 -6.25 18.78
N TYR A 425 9.64 -6.58 20.06
CA TYR A 425 9.33 -5.70 21.18
C TYR A 425 10.07 -4.36 21.08
N ASP A 426 11.30 -4.36 20.59
CA ASP A 426 12.15 -3.16 20.44
C ASP A 426 11.69 -2.20 19.32
N LYS A 427 10.74 -2.60 18.46
CA LYS A 427 10.17 -1.77 17.39
C LYS A 427 8.83 -1.14 17.77
N VAL A 428 8.30 -1.49 18.93
CA VAL A 428 7.02 -0.98 19.41
C VAL A 428 7.17 0.46 19.90
N GLN A 429 6.37 1.38 19.36
CA GLN A 429 6.35 2.78 19.78
C GLN A 429 5.35 3.03 20.91
N CYS A 430 4.18 2.38 20.82
CA CYS A 430 3.14 2.53 21.79
C CYS A 430 2.24 1.29 21.78
N THR A 431 1.84 0.84 22.94
CA THR A 431 0.80 -0.17 23.14
C THR A 431 -0.39 0.45 23.83
N CYS A 432 -1.60 0.13 23.38
CA CYS A 432 -2.84 0.59 24.01
C CYS A 432 -3.79 -0.60 24.13
N VAL A 433 -4.06 -1.00 25.37
CA VAL A 433 -5.03 -2.06 25.67
C VAL A 433 -6.38 -1.40 25.97
N THR A 434 -7.38 -1.77 25.17
CA THR A 434 -8.73 -1.21 25.26
C THR A 434 -9.76 -2.30 25.46
N SER A 435 -10.71 -2.05 26.36
CA SER A 435 -11.84 -2.95 26.63
C SER A 435 -13.16 -2.20 26.48
N GLY A 436 -13.98 -2.61 25.52
CA GLY A 436 -15.33 -2.09 25.36
C GLY A 436 -16.25 -2.60 26.50
N LEU A 437 -17.40 -1.94 26.68
CA LEU A 437 -18.36 -2.26 27.77
C LEU A 437 -18.73 -3.75 27.82
N ILE A 438 -18.95 -4.37 26.68
CA ILE A 438 -19.34 -5.78 26.56
C ILE A 438 -18.14 -6.68 26.81
N ALA A 439 -17.01 -6.41 26.18
CA ALA A 439 -15.79 -7.20 26.29
C ALA A 439 -15.27 -7.22 27.75
N ARG A 440 -15.34 -6.07 28.45
CA ARG A 440 -14.95 -5.93 29.86
C ARG A 440 -15.70 -6.88 30.78
N ARG A 441 -17.00 -7.14 30.53
CA ARG A 441 -17.80 -8.07 31.34
C ARG A 441 -17.27 -9.52 31.24
N PHE A 442 -16.52 -9.83 30.19
CA PHE A 442 -15.91 -11.15 29.98
C PHE A 442 -14.40 -11.16 30.26
N GLY A 443 -13.83 -10.07 30.83
CA GLY A 443 -12.40 -9.95 31.07
C GLY A 443 -11.58 -9.88 29.77
N LEU A 444 -12.18 -9.43 28.67
CA LEU A 444 -11.56 -9.40 27.36
C LEU A 444 -11.19 -7.97 26.96
N SER A 445 -10.04 -7.85 26.32
CA SER A 445 -9.52 -6.60 25.76
C SER A 445 -8.99 -6.81 24.36
N ARG A 446 -8.66 -5.71 23.69
CA ARG A 446 -7.91 -5.66 22.43
C ARG A 446 -6.67 -4.83 22.66
N CYS A 447 -5.55 -5.28 22.13
CA CYS A 447 -4.31 -4.52 22.11
C CYS A 447 -4.13 -3.87 20.75
N THR A 448 -3.87 -2.58 20.74
CA THR A 448 -3.42 -1.82 19.56
C THR A 448 -1.95 -1.52 19.75
N VAL A 449 -1.14 -2.00 18.82
CA VAL A 449 0.30 -1.76 18.78
C VAL A 449 0.59 -0.77 17.65
N ASN A 450 1.26 0.32 17.97
CA ASN A 450 1.69 1.31 17.01
C ASN A 450 3.17 1.09 16.69
N LEU A 451 3.46 0.97 15.41
CA LEU A 451 4.81 0.82 14.86
C LEU A 451 5.14 2.03 13.99
N MET A 452 6.41 2.39 13.93
CA MET A 452 6.85 3.29 12.87
C MET A 452 6.75 2.57 11.52
N SER A 453 6.26 3.28 10.53
CA SER A 453 6.10 2.80 9.17
C SER A 453 6.66 3.81 8.20
N SER A 454 7.03 3.38 7.02
CA SER A 454 7.33 4.27 5.90
C SER A 454 6.14 5.14 5.50
N MET A 455 4.91 4.75 5.85
CA MET A 455 3.69 5.54 5.64
C MET A 455 3.25 6.36 6.86
N GLY A 456 4.12 6.53 7.86
CA GLY A 456 3.82 7.18 9.13
C GLY A 456 3.70 6.17 10.26
N PHE A 457 2.53 6.07 10.88
CA PHE A 457 2.26 5.07 11.90
C PHE A 457 1.42 3.93 11.34
N LYS A 458 1.86 2.72 11.60
CA LYS A 458 1.07 1.52 11.36
C LYS A 458 0.48 1.04 12.67
N GLN A 459 -0.82 0.79 12.65
CA GLN A 459 -1.55 0.20 13.77
C GLN A 459 -1.84 -1.27 13.50
N VAL A 460 -1.43 -2.12 14.41
CA VAL A 460 -1.78 -3.54 14.42
C VAL A 460 -2.72 -3.78 15.59
N VAL A 461 -3.92 -4.28 15.30
CA VAL A 461 -4.95 -4.51 16.31
C VAL A 461 -5.16 -5.99 16.51
N SER A 462 -4.99 -6.46 17.74
CA SER A 462 -5.20 -7.88 18.10
C SER A 462 -6.69 -8.29 18.01
N GLY A 463 -6.94 -9.59 18.15
CA GLY A 463 -8.25 -10.11 18.51
C GLY A 463 -8.64 -9.75 19.94
N TYR A 464 -9.72 -10.38 20.44
CA TYR A 464 -10.12 -10.31 21.83
C TYR A 464 -9.42 -11.41 22.63
N PHE A 465 -8.57 -11.02 23.60
CA PHE A 465 -7.85 -11.94 24.50
C PHE A 465 -8.00 -11.49 25.94
N GLY A 466 -7.51 -12.27 26.89
CA GLY A 466 -7.44 -11.89 28.29
C GLY A 466 -6.73 -10.53 28.46
N THR A 467 -7.24 -9.71 29.35
CA THR A 467 -6.66 -8.36 29.57
C THR A 467 -5.21 -8.47 30.05
N GLU A 468 -4.94 -9.38 30.99
CA GLU A 468 -3.60 -9.62 31.56
C GLU A 468 -2.61 -10.10 30.49
N ASP A 469 -3.04 -10.99 29.58
CA ASP A 469 -2.21 -11.48 28.48
C ASP A 469 -1.74 -10.34 27.56
N LEU A 470 -2.65 -9.41 27.27
CA LEU A 470 -2.35 -8.28 26.37
C LEU A 470 -1.57 -7.16 27.06
N GLU A 471 -1.83 -6.89 28.35
CA GLU A 471 -1.07 -5.92 29.16
C GLU A 471 0.40 -6.35 29.29
N SER A 472 0.65 -7.65 29.39
CA SER A 472 2.00 -8.20 29.48
C SER A 472 2.89 -7.85 28.28
N VAL A 473 2.33 -7.53 27.11
CA VAL A 473 3.11 -7.04 25.94
C VAL A 473 3.68 -5.65 26.25
N GLY A 474 2.86 -4.77 26.81
CA GLY A 474 3.30 -3.43 27.20
C GLY A 474 4.31 -3.46 28.36
N ASP A 475 4.07 -4.32 29.34
CA ASP A 475 4.96 -4.50 30.50
C ASP A 475 6.33 -5.00 30.07
N GLU A 476 6.41 -5.94 29.10
CA GLU A 476 7.67 -6.41 28.54
C GLU A 476 8.43 -5.29 27.82
N VAL A 477 7.75 -4.48 27.01
CA VAL A 477 8.37 -3.31 26.35
C VAL A 477 8.96 -2.36 27.39
N VAL A 478 8.22 -2.05 28.46
CA VAL A 478 8.67 -1.15 29.54
C VAL A 478 9.84 -1.76 30.32
N ALA A 479 9.77 -3.07 30.61
CA ALA A 479 10.84 -3.78 31.30
C ALA A 479 12.16 -3.74 30.50
N ARG A 480 12.09 -3.98 29.19
CA ARG A 480 13.27 -3.90 28.29
C ARG A 480 13.89 -2.52 28.24
N ILE A 481 13.05 -1.46 28.22
CA ILE A 481 13.53 -0.09 28.28
C ILE A 481 14.27 0.16 29.61
N ARG A 482 13.66 -0.24 30.72
CA ARG A 482 14.24 -0.08 32.07
C ARG A 482 15.55 -0.84 32.22
N ASP A 483 15.64 -2.05 31.69
CA ASP A 483 16.81 -2.93 31.80
C ASP A 483 17.91 -2.57 30.78
N GLY A 484 17.71 -1.51 29.98
CA GLY A 484 18.69 -1.03 29.00
C GLY A 484 18.86 -1.96 27.80
N ARG A 485 18.00 -2.94 27.63
CA ARG A 485 17.99 -3.82 26.45
C ARG A 485 17.50 -3.06 25.21
N TYR A 486 16.74 -2.01 25.41
CA TYR A 486 16.18 -1.15 24.38
C TYR A 486 16.88 0.22 24.47
N ASP A 487 17.80 0.50 23.53
CA ASP A 487 18.50 1.78 23.46
C ASP A 487 18.05 2.55 22.22
N TYR A 488 17.14 3.50 22.42
CA TYR A 488 16.69 4.44 21.38
C TYR A 488 17.85 5.20 20.72
N ARG A 489 18.98 5.38 21.42
CA ARG A 489 20.12 6.16 20.93
C ARG A 489 20.96 5.41 19.90
N ARG A 490 20.84 4.08 19.83
CA ARG A 490 21.58 3.26 18.85
C ARG A 490 21.01 3.34 17.44
N PHE A 491 19.84 3.97 17.25
CA PHE A 491 19.14 4.06 15.99
C PHE A 491 19.13 5.46 15.37
N TYR A 492 19.78 6.43 16.00
CA TYR A 492 19.95 7.80 15.51
C TYR A 492 21.40 8.10 15.13
#